data_72b58d7683e99d55daabd2e1c18ae60c
#
_entry.id   72b58d7683e99d55daabd2e1c18ae60c
#
_cell.length_a   1.000
_cell.length_b   1.000
_cell.length_c   1.000
_cell.angle_alpha   90.00
_cell.angle_beta   90.00
_cell.angle_gamma   90.00
#
_symmetry.space_group_name_H-M   'P 1'
#
loop_
_entity.id
_entity.type
_entity.pdbx_description
1 polymer ?
#
loop_
_entity_poly.entity_id
_entity_poly.type
_entity_poly.pdbx_seq_one_letter_code
_entity_poly.pdbx_strand_id
1 'polypeptide(L)'
;MEAVIVKNQQQLEDAFFVRKEVFIKEQHVSPEEEMDHLDQESSHLVIYDGKEPIGAGRLRLVDGHGKLERICVLKSHRSLGIGNLIIQALEEEAVKQGAVQFMLNAQTQAVPFYEKHGYKVVSEEFLDANIPHVKMVKK
;
A
#
# COMPACT_ATOMS: atom_id res chain seq x y z
N MET A 1 -16.99 2.69 -5.54
CA MET A 1 -15.52 2.76 -5.36
C MET A 1 -14.82 2.01 -6.48
N GLU A 2 -13.82 2.60 -7.07
CA GLU A 2 -13.13 1.99 -8.21
C GLU A 2 -11.63 1.90 -7.94
N ALA A 3 -11.06 0.70 -8.13
CA ALA A 3 -9.62 0.46 -8.02
C ALA A 3 -8.99 0.59 -9.40
N VAL A 4 -8.00 1.47 -9.54
CA VAL A 4 -7.36 1.75 -10.83
C VAL A 4 -5.86 1.58 -10.71
N ILE A 5 -5.28 0.72 -11.56
CA ILE A 5 -3.83 0.66 -11.71
C ILE A 5 -3.42 1.88 -12.54
N VAL A 6 -2.51 2.67 -12.01
CA VAL A 6 -2.10 3.96 -12.60
C VAL A 6 -1.52 3.76 -14.00
N LYS A 7 -2.03 4.52 -14.96
CA LYS A 7 -1.61 4.46 -16.39
C LYS A 7 -1.26 5.83 -16.97
N ASN A 8 -1.46 6.91 -16.22
CA ASN A 8 -1.18 8.26 -16.71
C ASN A 8 -0.75 9.16 -15.56
N GLN A 9 -0.28 10.35 -15.90
CA GLN A 9 0.26 11.30 -14.94
C GLN A 9 -0.78 11.77 -13.93
N GLN A 10 -2.02 12.01 -14.35
CA GLN A 10 -3.07 12.48 -13.43
C GLN A 10 -3.37 11.43 -12.36
N GLN A 11 -3.46 10.16 -12.76
CA GLN A 11 -3.70 9.08 -11.81
C GLN A 11 -2.54 8.92 -10.84
N LEU A 12 -1.30 9.11 -11.31
CA LEU A 12 -0.12 9.06 -10.44
C LEU A 12 -0.15 10.19 -9.42
N GLU A 13 -0.49 11.40 -9.84
CA GLU A 13 -0.62 12.54 -8.93
C GLU A 13 -1.72 12.30 -7.91
N ASP A 14 -2.83 11.68 -8.32
CA ASP A 14 -3.93 11.35 -7.42
C ASP A 14 -3.49 10.32 -6.36
N ALA A 15 -2.73 9.29 -6.75
CA ALA A 15 -2.18 8.34 -5.79
C ALA A 15 -1.23 9.03 -4.81
N PHE A 16 -0.35 9.89 -5.30
CA PHE A 16 0.57 10.63 -4.46
C PHE A 16 -0.14 11.59 -3.50
N PHE A 17 -1.24 12.19 -3.95
CA PHE A 17 -2.06 13.05 -3.09
C PHE A 17 -2.53 12.28 -1.85
N VAL A 18 -3.10 11.08 -2.04
CA VAL A 18 -3.58 10.26 -0.92
C VAL A 18 -2.42 9.89 0.02
N ARG A 19 -1.29 9.48 -0.54
CA ARG A 19 -0.11 9.09 0.25
C ARG A 19 0.41 10.26 1.08
N LYS A 20 0.46 11.46 0.52
CA LYS A 20 0.91 12.65 1.24
C LYS A 20 -0.03 13.00 2.38
N GLU A 21 -1.34 12.91 2.15
CA GLU A 21 -2.33 13.20 3.18
C GLU A 21 -2.21 12.24 4.37
N VAL A 22 -1.99 10.95 4.10
CA VAL A 22 -1.94 9.94 5.15
C VAL A 22 -0.55 9.88 5.81
N PHE A 23 0.51 9.72 5.02
CA PHE A 23 1.83 9.45 5.59
C PHE A 23 2.55 10.72 6.04
N ILE A 24 2.48 11.78 5.28
CA ILE A 24 3.19 13.01 5.62
C ILE A 24 2.38 13.87 6.58
N LYS A 25 1.15 14.20 6.24
CA LYS A 25 0.35 15.12 7.06
C LYS A 25 -0.19 14.46 8.32
N GLU A 26 -0.72 13.24 8.21
CA GLU A 26 -1.33 12.56 9.36
C GLU A 26 -0.30 11.83 10.23
N GLN A 27 0.61 11.07 9.62
CA GLN A 27 1.58 10.24 10.34
C GLN A 27 2.94 10.90 10.52
N HIS A 28 3.14 12.09 9.96
CA HIS A 28 4.38 12.88 10.11
C HIS A 28 5.64 12.18 9.58
N VAL A 29 5.49 11.34 8.56
CA VAL A 29 6.65 10.76 7.86
C VAL A 29 7.28 11.87 7.02
N SER A 30 8.62 11.92 6.96
CA SER A 30 9.28 12.94 6.15
C SER A 30 8.97 12.75 4.66
N PRO A 31 8.87 13.85 3.88
CA PRO A 31 8.66 13.72 2.43
C PRO A 31 9.74 12.87 1.75
N GLU A 32 10.99 12.96 2.19
CA GLU A 32 12.11 12.20 1.61
C GLU A 32 11.95 10.70 1.82
N GLU A 33 11.42 10.28 2.97
CA GLU A 33 11.19 8.86 3.26
C GLU A 33 9.96 8.33 2.55
N GLU A 34 8.90 9.13 2.45
CA GLU A 34 7.65 8.71 1.82
C GLU A 34 7.77 8.66 0.29
N MET A 35 8.35 9.68 -0.31
CA MET A 35 8.51 9.82 -1.76
C MET A 35 9.91 9.36 -2.17
N ASP A 36 10.14 8.03 -2.15
CA ASP A 36 11.46 7.46 -2.41
C ASP A 36 11.68 7.21 -3.92
N HIS A 37 12.94 6.88 -4.28
CA HIS A 37 13.32 6.63 -5.67
C HIS A 37 12.67 5.37 -6.26
N LEU A 38 12.11 4.51 -5.43
CA LEU A 38 11.45 3.28 -5.87
C LEU A 38 10.11 3.53 -6.53
N ASP A 39 9.54 4.74 -6.40
CA ASP A 39 8.29 5.09 -7.06
C ASP A 39 8.37 4.93 -8.58
N GLN A 40 9.52 5.19 -9.17
CA GLN A 40 9.70 5.07 -10.62
C GLN A 40 9.68 3.62 -11.11
N GLU A 41 10.00 2.67 -10.22
CA GLU A 41 10.06 1.25 -10.54
C GLU A 41 8.81 0.48 -10.15
N SER A 42 7.84 1.17 -9.58
CA SER A 42 6.69 0.54 -8.93
C SER A 42 5.44 0.64 -9.78
N SER A 43 4.53 -0.32 -9.57
CA SER A 43 3.15 -0.19 -10.03
C SER A 43 2.38 0.53 -8.94
N HIS A 44 1.54 1.48 -9.33
CA HIS A 44 0.76 2.27 -8.39
C HIS A 44 -0.73 2.00 -8.55
N LEU A 45 -1.44 2.05 -7.42
CA LEU A 45 -2.88 1.88 -7.37
C LEU A 45 -3.51 3.11 -6.74
N VAL A 46 -4.62 3.54 -7.30
CA VAL A 46 -5.44 4.60 -6.70
C VAL A 46 -6.89 4.11 -6.63
N ILE A 47 -7.56 4.42 -5.53
CA ILE A 47 -8.98 4.12 -5.34
C ILE A 47 -9.73 5.43 -5.47
N TYR A 48 -10.75 5.43 -6.32
CA TYR A 48 -11.61 6.59 -6.52
C TYR A 48 -13.00 6.39 -5.92
N ASP A 49 -13.51 7.43 -5.28
CA ASP A 49 -14.92 7.57 -4.95
C ASP A 49 -15.48 8.62 -5.90
N GLY A 50 -16.15 8.17 -6.97
CA GLY A 50 -16.47 9.07 -8.08
C GLY A 50 -15.18 9.58 -8.71
N LYS A 51 -14.93 10.88 -8.60
CA LYS A 51 -13.70 11.52 -9.11
C LYS A 51 -12.66 11.80 -8.02
N GLU A 52 -13.00 11.52 -6.76
CA GLU A 52 -12.11 11.81 -5.64
C GLU A 52 -11.15 10.65 -5.37
N PRO A 53 -9.84 10.89 -5.36
CA PRO A 53 -8.89 9.87 -4.92
C PRO A 53 -8.96 9.74 -3.40
N ILE A 54 -9.21 8.52 -2.89
CA ILE A 54 -9.41 8.30 -1.46
C ILE A 54 -8.56 7.17 -0.90
N GLY A 55 -7.90 6.40 -1.73
CA GLY A 55 -7.01 5.34 -1.31
C GLY A 55 -5.87 5.16 -2.29
N ALA A 56 -4.78 4.55 -1.83
CA ALA A 56 -3.62 4.29 -2.67
C ALA A 56 -2.86 3.06 -2.19
N GLY A 57 -2.03 2.53 -3.08
CA GLY A 57 -1.10 1.45 -2.78
C GLY A 57 0.00 1.41 -3.82
N ARG A 58 1.09 0.75 -3.47
CA ARG A 58 2.24 0.58 -4.36
C ARG A 58 2.65 -0.88 -4.37
N LEU A 59 3.06 -1.38 -5.52
CA LEU A 59 3.49 -2.76 -5.71
C LEU A 59 4.87 -2.79 -6.36
N ARG A 60 5.77 -3.59 -5.79
CA ARG A 60 7.05 -3.92 -6.43
C ARG A 60 7.22 -5.43 -6.48
N LEU A 61 7.87 -5.94 -7.51
CA LEU A 61 8.30 -7.33 -7.52
C LEU A 61 9.74 -7.39 -6.96
N VAL A 62 9.93 -8.18 -5.93
CA VAL A 62 11.22 -8.36 -5.26
C VAL A 62 11.51 -9.86 -5.18
N ASP A 63 12.47 -10.35 -5.96
CA ASP A 63 12.85 -11.77 -5.99
C ASP A 63 11.65 -12.70 -6.20
N GLY A 64 10.76 -12.35 -7.12
CA GLY A 64 9.57 -13.15 -7.43
C GLY A 64 8.41 -12.97 -6.46
N HIS A 65 8.56 -12.12 -5.45
CA HIS A 65 7.51 -11.81 -4.49
C HIS A 65 6.85 -10.48 -4.82
N GLY A 66 5.54 -10.42 -4.67
CA GLY A 66 4.81 -9.16 -4.75
C GLY A 66 4.91 -8.45 -3.41
N LYS A 67 5.66 -7.34 -3.36
CA LYS A 67 5.77 -6.53 -2.15
C LYS A 67 4.75 -5.41 -2.20
N LEU A 68 3.77 -5.47 -1.29
CA LEU A 68 2.72 -4.47 -1.17
C LEU A 68 3.20 -3.37 -0.23
N GLU A 69 3.11 -2.12 -0.70
CA GLU A 69 3.64 -0.97 0.03
C GLU A 69 2.68 0.20 -0.06
N ARG A 70 2.83 1.15 0.84
CA ARG A 70 2.10 2.44 0.82
C ARG A 70 0.58 2.27 0.78
N ILE A 71 0.05 1.22 1.40
CA ILE A 71 -1.40 1.01 1.50
C ILE A 71 -1.96 2.03 2.46
N CYS A 72 -2.88 2.85 1.97
CA CYS A 72 -3.45 3.92 2.79
C CYS A 72 -4.83 4.35 2.28
N VAL A 73 -5.64 4.86 3.22
CA VAL A 73 -6.99 5.34 2.94
C VAL A 73 -7.16 6.68 3.66
N LEU A 74 -7.76 7.66 2.99
CA LEU A 74 -8.06 8.94 3.62
C LEU A 74 -8.98 8.73 4.83
N LYS A 75 -8.75 9.51 5.87
CA LYS A 75 -9.51 9.41 7.13
C LYS A 75 -11.02 9.43 6.92
N SER A 76 -11.49 10.24 5.97
CA SER A 76 -12.91 10.38 5.66
C SER A 76 -13.56 9.10 5.13
N HIS A 77 -12.76 8.15 4.63
CA HIS A 77 -13.26 6.94 3.96
C HIS A 77 -12.83 5.65 4.66
N ARG A 78 -12.32 5.72 5.88
CA ARG A 78 -11.92 4.54 6.65
C ARG A 78 -13.14 3.79 7.15
N SER A 79 -12.97 2.51 7.45
CA SER A 79 -14.02 1.60 7.93
C SER A 79 -15.12 1.29 6.90
N LEU A 80 -14.82 1.50 5.62
CA LEU A 80 -15.74 1.21 4.51
C LEU A 80 -15.28 0.02 3.65
N GLY A 81 -14.28 -0.74 4.14
CA GLY A 81 -13.75 -1.89 3.39
C GLY A 81 -12.79 -1.54 2.27
N ILE A 82 -12.31 -0.30 2.20
CA ILE A 82 -11.44 0.14 1.10
C ILE A 82 -10.07 -0.51 1.18
N GLY A 83 -9.55 -0.76 2.39
CA GLY A 83 -8.29 -1.49 2.56
C GLY A 83 -8.36 -2.88 1.96
N ASN A 84 -9.49 -3.57 2.07
CA ASN A 84 -9.71 -4.88 1.45
C ASN A 84 -9.61 -4.79 -0.06
N LEU A 85 -10.21 -3.76 -0.64
CA LEU A 85 -10.19 -3.52 -2.07
C LEU A 85 -8.76 -3.26 -2.57
N ILE A 86 -7.97 -2.50 -1.81
CA ILE A 86 -6.58 -2.21 -2.15
C ILE A 86 -5.75 -3.50 -2.15
N ILE A 87 -5.83 -4.29 -1.08
CA ILE A 87 -5.09 -5.56 -0.96
C ILE A 87 -5.43 -6.46 -2.14
N GLN A 88 -6.72 -6.65 -2.42
CA GLN A 88 -7.17 -7.52 -3.50
C GLN A 88 -6.62 -7.06 -4.85
N ALA A 89 -6.71 -5.77 -5.15
CA ALA A 89 -6.24 -5.23 -6.42
C ALA A 89 -4.72 -5.35 -6.58
N LEU A 90 -3.96 -5.09 -5.51
CA LEU A 90 -2.51 -5.23 -5.55
C LEU A 90 -2.09 -6.69 -5.72
N GLU A 91 -2.75 -7.63 -5.05
CA GLU A 91 -2.46 -9.05 -5.20
C GLU A 91 -2.76 -9.53 -6.62
N GLU A 92 -3.87 -9.11 -7.20
CA GLU A 92 -4.22 -9.45 -8.59
C GLU A 92 -3.17 -8.93 -9.56
N GLU A 93 -2.73 -7.69 -9.38
CA GLU A 93 -1.70 -7.10 -10.24
C GLU A 93 -0.36 -7.82 -10.07
N ALA A 94 0.00 -8.20 -8.84
CA ALA A 94 1.22 -8.93 -8.56
C ALA A 94 1.22 -10.29 -9.28
N VAL A 95 0.09 -11.01 -9.26
CA VAL A 95 -0.03 -12.30 -9.96
C VAL A 95 0.13 -12.10 -11.47
N LYS A 96 -0.46 -11.05 -12.04
CA LYS A 96 -0.29 -10.74 -13.45
C LYS A 96 1.18 -10.49 -13.81
N GLN A 97 1.96 -9.95 -12.88
CA GLN A 97 3.38 -9.70 -13.07
C GLN A 97 4.27 -10.88 -12.72
N GLY A 98 3.70 -12.03 -12.36
CA GLY A 98 4.44 -13.26 -12.11
C GLY A 98 4.80 -13.53 -10.65
N ALA A 99 4.21 -12.83 -9.71
CA ALA A 99 4.48 -13.06 -8.29
C ALA A 99 4.04 -14.46 -7.88
N VAL A 100 4.87 -15.14 -7.08
CA VAL A 100 4.57 -16.47 -6.53
C VAL A 100 4.12 -16.41 -5.08
N GLN A 101 4.36 -15.31 -4.41
CA GLN A 101 3.86 -15.05 -3.05
C GLN A 101 3.90 -13.56 -2.79
N PHE A 102 3.33 -13.15 -1.66
CA PHE A 102 3.19 -11.74 -1.29
C PHE A 102 3.89 -11.44 0.02
N MET A 103 4.39 -10.23 0.16
CA MET A 103 5.02 -9.76 1.39
C MET A 103 4.70 -8.29 1.61
N LEU A 104 4.75 -7.87 2.86
CA LEU A 104 4.62 -6.46 3.22
C LEU A 104 5.24 -6.21 4.59
N ASN A 105 5.49 -4.95 4.86
CA ASN A 105 5.88 -4.51 6.20
C ASN A 105 4.68 -3.76 6.79
N ALA A 106 4.09 -4.36 7.83
CA ALA A 106 2.87 -3.83 8.42
C ALA A 106 3.20 -2.99 9.66
N GLN A 107 2.56 -1.82 9.77
CA GLN A 107 2.54 -1.11 11.05
C GLN A 107 1.89 -2.02 12.07
N THR A 108 2.43 -2.06 13.31
CA THR A 108 2.00 -3.07 14.29
C THR A 108 0.52 -3.04 14.60
N GLN A 109 -0.11 -1.85 14.60
CA GLN A 109 -1.55 -1.75 14.86
C GLN A 109 -2.40 -2.32 13.71
N ALA A 110 -1.82 -2.50 12.52
CA ALA A 110 -2.53 -3.03 11.36
C ALA A 110 -2.38 -4.55 11.18
N VAL A 111 -1.60 -5.21 12.04
CA VAL A 111 -1.37 -6.66 11.93
C VAL A 111 -2.68 -7.46 11.88
N PRO A 112 -3.68 -7.23 12.75
CA PRO A 112 -4.94 -7.98 12.67
C PRO A 112 -5.64 -7.86 11.32
N PHE A 113 -5.58 -6.68 10.70
CA PHE A 113 -6.16 -6.46 9.38
C PHE A 113 -5.50 -7.35 8.33
N TYR A 114 -4.16 -7.41 8.32
CA TYR A 114 -3.45 -8.23 7.35
C TYR A 114 -3.59 -9.72 7.65
N GLU A 115 -3.69 -10.11 8.91
CA GLU A 115 -3.93 -11.52 9.27
C GLU A 115 -5.24 -12.04 8.69
N LYS A 116 -6.27 -11.20 8.64
CA LYS A 116 -7.56 -11.56 8.02
C LYS A 116 -7.42 -11.82 6.52
N HIS A 117 -6.38 -11.26 5.88
CA HIS A 117 -6.09 -11.49 4.47
C HIS A 117 -5.13 -12.65 4.23
N GLY A 118 -4.78 -13.40 5.27
CA GLY A 118 -3.91 -14.56 5.15
C GLY A 118 -2.43 -14.30 5.33
N TYR A 119 -2.05 -13.10 5.75
CA TYR A 119 -0.65 -12.78 6.03
C TYR A 119 -0.25 -13.25 7.41
N LYS A 120 1.01 -13.65 7.56
CA LYS A 120 1.59 -14.10 8.82
C LYS A 120 2.84 -13.30 9.14
N VAL A 121 2.99 -12.91 10.41
CA VAL A 121 4.19 -12.23 10.90
C VAL A 121 5.38 -13.18 10.83
N VAL A 122 6.48 -12.73 10.23
CA VAL A 122 7.70 -13.54 10.07
C VAL A 122 8.96 -12.82 10.57
N SER A 123 8.81 -11.71 11.25
CA SER A 123 9.96 -10.97 11.78
C SER A 123 9.66 -10.42 13.18
N GLU A 124 10.73 -9.99 13.86
CA GLU A 124 10.59 -9.18 15.05
C GLU A 124 10.22 -7.77 14.65
N GLU A 125 9.77 -6.97 15.62
CA GLU A 125 9.43 -5.57 15.40
C GLU A 125 10.67 -4.76 15.01
N PHE A 126 10.51 -3.86 14.04
CA PHE A 126 11.56 -2.94 13.61
C PHE A 126 10.94 -1.57 13.36
N LEU A 127 11.78 -0.54 13.29
CA LEU A 127 11.32 0.82 12.99
C LEU A 127 11.48 1.10 11.49
N ASP A 128 10.43 1.63 10.88
CA ASP A 128 10.45 2.13 9.52
C ASP A 128 9.81 3.51 9.56
N ALA A 129 10.55 4.53 9.13
CA ALA A 129 10.15 5.94 9.29
C ALA A 129 9.76 6.26 10.73
N ASN A 130 10.49 5.68 11.71
CA ASN A 130 10.27 5.81 13.16
C ASN A 130 8.92 5.25 13.64
N ILE A 131 8.25 4.42 12.84
CA ILE A 131 7.00 3.76 13.21
C ILE A 131 7.27 2.26 13.35
N PRO A 132 6.79 1.61 14.43
CA PRO A 132 6.99 0.16 14.61
C PRO A 132 6.28 -0.65 13.53
N HIS A 133 7.02 -1.58 12.93
CA HIS A 133 6.53 -2.46 11.85
C HIS A 133 6.95 -3.91 12.12
N VAL A 134 6.27 -4.83 11.47
CA VAL A 134 6.70 -6.23 11.35
C VAL A 134 6.57 -6.67 9.89
N LYS A 135 7.44 -7.58 9.47
CA LYS A 135 7.33 -8.18 8.13
C LYS A 135 6.28 -9.27 8.16
N MET A 136 5.43 -9.30 7.15
CA MET A 136 4.39 -10.32 6.98
C MET A 136 4.46 -10.93 5.59
N VAL A 137 4.11 -12.20 5.48
CA VAL A 137 4.08 -12.92 4.19
C VAL A 137 2.79 -13.69 4.02
N LYS A 138 2.40 -13.88 2.76
CA LYS A 138 1.27 -14.69 2.34
C LYS A 138 1.67 -15.50 1.13
N LYS A 139 1.42 -16.78 1.16
CA LYS A 139 1.70 -17.69 0.03
C LYS A 139 0.48 -17.90 -0.87
#